data_815d75b5e365f36e44ddc67f99f15729
#
_entry.id   815d75b5e365f36e44ddc67f99f15729
#
_cell.length_a   1.000
_cell.length_b   1.000
_cell.length_c   1.000
_cell.angle_alpha   90.00
_cell.angle_beta   90.00
_cell.angle_gamma   90.00
#
_symmetry.space_group_name_H-M   'P 1'
#
loop_
_entity.id
_entity.type
_entity.pdbx_description
1 polymer ?
#
loop_
_entity_poly.entity_id
_entity_poly.type
_entity_poly.pdbx_seq_one_letter_code
_entity_poly.pdbx_strand_id
1 'polypeptide(L)'
;MNISGIKDCYGCGVCATVCARQIIDIALNENGFLEPRITDEGKCTNCRLCVDVCSYSHKELSLKASCVKSFAAWSKDAAVRRKCSSGGVGFEVGRTLIGEGYKVCGVRYNAERNRAEHYVATTIEELIPSIGSKYIQSYTVDGFKAINRNEKYLVTGTPCQIDSFRRYLQKFKKEDNFVLLDFFCHGVPSKLMWDKYVHWAEKQVGSLTYVSWRNKFTGWHDSWAMAIDGSEKGESVKWHESYNLSIREKKSFLNTRLSQGDMFYRLFLSDACLGKACYEKCKFKYENSSADIRIGDLWGTTYQDDEKGISGAIAFTDKGNNLLMKANLECVEHPLSVVAEGQMKECAHRPFFYKKLMTLLKDNSLDIEVIMLRSGGYLKSVSYTHLTLPTNREV
;
A
#
# COMPACT_ATOMS: atom_id res chain seq x y z
N MET A 1 16.67 -12.71 23.67
CA MET A 1 16.54 -12.64 22.18
C MET A 1 15.67 -11.44 21.84
N ASN A 2 16.14 -10.58 20.99
CA ASN A 2 15.44 -9.37 20.51
C ASN A 2 15.47 -9.29 18.98
N ILE A 3 15.10 -8.15 18.38
CA ILE A 3 14.97 -7.96 16.94
C ILE A 3 16.30 -7.72 16.19
N SER A 4 17.45 -7.58 16.89
CA SER A 4 18.74 -7.18 16.28
C SER A 4 19.25 -8.13 15.20
N GLY A 5 18.92 -9.42 15.29
CA GLY A 5 19.29 -10.42 14.29
C GLY A 5 18.40 -10.50 13.05
N ILE A 6 17.35 -9.68 12.97
CA ILE A 6 16.40 -9.73 11.86
C ILE A 6 16.77 -8.68 10.82
N LYS A 7 17.14 -9.16 9.62
CA LYS A 7 17.43 -8.34 8.44
C LYS A 7 16.50 -8.72 7.29
N ASP A 8 16.40 -7.83 6.31
CA ASP A 8 15.57 -8.02 5.11
C ASP A 8 14.12 -8.40 5.46
N CYS A 9 13.57 -7.84 6.54
CA CYS A 9 12.23 -8.14 7.01
C CYS A 9 11.15 -7.33 6.24
N TYR A 10 9.89 -7.42 6.68
CA TYR A 10 8.79 -6.65 6.06
C TYR A 10 8.84 -5.15 6.35
N GLY A 11 9.63 -4.67 7.33
CA GLY A 11 9.70 -3.26 7.70
C GLY A 11 8.41 -2.69 8.30
N CYS A 12 7.59 -3.54 8.91
CA CYS A 12 6.24 -3.17 9.39
C CYS A 12 6.23 -2.23 10.61
N GLY A 13 7.36 -2.01 11.30
CA GLY A 13 7.50 -1.06 12.41
C GLY A 13 6.86 -1.43 13.74
N VAL A 14 6.08 -2.52 13.82
CA VAL A 14 5.35 -2.90 15.05
C VAL A 14 6.30 -3.27 16.20
N CYS A 15 7.49 -3.79 15.91
CA CYS A 15 8.53 -4.04 16.91
C CYS A 15 8.99 -2.75 17.61
N ALA A 16 9.06 -1.61 16.91
CA ALA A 16 9.36 -0.30 17.50
C ALA A 16 8.17 0.23 18.32
N THR A 17 6.95 -0.05 17.87
CA THR A 17 5.71 0.36 18.57
C THR A 17 5.55 -0.36 19.92
N VAL A 18 5.87 -1.66 19.98
CA VAL A 18 5.70 -2.45 21.20
C VAL A 18 6.81 -2.26 22.22
N CYS A 19 7.95 -1.71 21.81
CA CYS A 19 9.10 -1.57 22.69
C CYS A 19 8.91 -0.47 23.76
N ALA A 20 8.60 -0.87 24.99
CA ALA A 20 8.42 0.06 26.11
C ALA A 20 9.68 0.89 26.42
N ARG A 21 10.87 0.40 26.10
CA ARG A 21 12.15 1.11 26.27
C ARG A 21 12.43 2.08 25.12
N GLN A 22 11.66 2.05 24.04
CA GLN A 22 11.81 2.91 22.86
C GLN A 22 13.23 2.88 22.24
N ILE A 23 13.89 1.74 22.30
CA ILE A 23 15.24 1.52 21.79
C ILE A 23 15.28 0.89 20.40
N ILE A 24 14.13 0.76 19.74
CA ILE A 24 14.04 0.24 18.37
C ILE A 24 13.64 1.38 17.45
N ASP A 25 14.52 1.72 16.54
CA ASP A 25 14.27 2.62 15.44
C ASP A 25 13.98 1.84 14.15
N ILE A 26 13.23 2.45 13.24
CA ILE A 26 12.94 1.91 11.90
C ILE A 26 13.57 2.84 10.88
N ALA A 27 14.60 2.35 10.21
CA ALA A 27 15.38 3.12 9.26
C ALA A 27 15.57 2.37 7.93
N LEU A 28 15.89 3.10 6.87
CA LEU A 28 16.22 2.50 5.58
C LEU A 28 17.56 1.76 5.67
N ASN A 29 17.58 0.56 5.13
CA ASN A 29 18.84 -0.15 4.88
C ASN A 29 19.49 0.34 3.57
N GLU A 30 20.66 -0.21 3.23
CA GLU A 30 21.41 0.15 2.03
C GLU A 30 20.68 -0.09 0.70
N ASN A 31 19.64 -0.93 0.73
CA ASN A 31 18.79 -1.25 -0.42
C ASN A 31 17.49 -0.43 -0.46
N GLY A 32 17.35 0.55 0.44
CA GLY A 32 16.20 1.44 0.48
C GLY A 32 14.92 0.80 1.04
N PHE A 33 15.05 -0.17 1.96
CA PHE A 33 13.92 -0.79 2.67
C PHE A 33 13.98 -0.48 4.16
N LEU A 34 12.82 -0.23 4.76
CA LEU A 34 12.69 -0.02 6.20
C LEU A 34 12.98 -1.32 6.96
N GLU A 35 13.83 -1.23 7.98
CA GLU A 35 14.11 -2.34 8.88
C GLU A 35 14.45 -1.85 10.29
N PRO A 36 14.32 -2.71 11.33
CA PRO A 36 14.57 -2.31 12.70
C PRO A 36 16.07 -2.21 13.02
N ARG A 37 16.42 -1.20 13.80
CA ARG A 37 17.75 -1.03 14.41
C ARG A 37 17.59 -0.84 15.91
N ILE A 38 18.41 -1.50 16.71
CA ILE A 38 18.49 -1.23 18.15
C ILE A 38 19.47 -0.07 18.35
N THR A 39 18.99 1.00 18.98
CA THR A 39 19.77 2.22 19.22
C THR A 39 20.60 2.15 20.52
N ASP A 40 20.18 1.31 21.47
CA ASP A 40 20.87 1.14 22.77
C ASP A 40 20.62 -0.29 23.29
N GLU A 41 21.57 -1.18 23.04
CA GLU A 41 21.48 -2.58 23.49
C GLU A 41 21.51 -2.72 25.02
N GLY A 42 22.20 -1.81 25.72
CA GLY A 42 22.32 -1.83 27.19
C GLY A 42 20.97 -1.61 27.90
N LYS A 43 20.03 -0.92 27.26
CA LYS A 43 18.67 -0.73 27.79
C LYS A 43 17.71 -1.87 27.45
N CYS A 44 18.13 -2.86 26.69
CA CYS A 44 17.28 -3.99 26.30
C CYS A 44 17.08 -4.96 27.47
N THR A 45 15.83 -5.11 27.91
CA THR A 45 15.46 -6.05 28.99
C THR A 45 15.26 -7.49 28.50
N ASN A 46 15.49 -7.78 27.25
CA ASN A 46 15.27 -9.09 26.61
C ASN A 46 13.85 -9.68 26.81
N CYS A 47 12.84 -8.81 26.93
CA CYS A 47 11.43 -9.22 27.17
C CYS A 47 10.77 -9.94 25.99
N ARG A 48 11.41 -10.01 24.83
CA ARG A 48 10.98 -10.67 23.59
C ARG A 48 9.74 -10.09 22.91
N LEU A 49 9.06 -9.09 23.45
CA LEU A 49 7.84 -8.52 22.87
C LEU A 49 8.01 -8.15 21.40
N CYS A 50 9.15 -7.56 21.01
CA CYS A 50 9.44 -7.19 19.63
C CYS A 50 9.49 -8.39 18.66
N VAL A 51 9.88 -9.56 19.14
CA VAL A 51 9.89 -10.83 18.37
C VAL A 51 8.50 -11.46 18.36
N ASP A 52 7.80 -11.45 19.49
CA ASP A 52 6.46 -12.03 19.64
C ASP A 52 5.43 -11.37 18.69
N VAL A 53 5.54 -10.05 18.45
CA VAL A 53 4.65 -9.34 17.53
C VAL A 53 5.14 -9.32 16.07
N CYS A 54 6.32 -9.85 15.79
CA CYS A 54 6.94 -9.80 14.48
C CYS A 54 6.38 -10.84 13.53
N SER A 55 5.58 -10.43 12.57
CA SER A 55 5.02 -11.32 11.54
C SER A 55 6.11 -12.07 10.75
N TYR A 56 7.26 -11.44 10.52
CA TYR A 56 8.38 -12.05 9.80
C TYR A 56 9.02 -13.22 10.57
N SER A 57 8.97 -13.20 11.91
CA SER A 57 9.51 -14.24 12.79
C SER A 57 8.57 -15.44 12.96
N HIS A 58 7.32 -15.33 12.53
CA HIS A 58 6.31 -16.39 12.65
C HIS A 58 5.97 -16.97 11.28
N LYS A 59 5.81 -18.28 11.18
CA LYS A 59 5.32 -18.95 9.96
C LYS A 59 3.82 -18.78 9.78
N GLU A 60 3.09 -18.86 10.88
CA GLU A 60 1.63 -18.81 10.90
C GLU A 60 1.10 -17.38 10.84
N LEU A 61 -0.10 -17.22 10.28
CA LEU A 61 -0.87 -15.97 10.36
C LEU A 61 -1.36 -15.74 11.80
N SER A 62 -1.53 -14.48 12.19
CA SER A 62 -2.09 -14.11 13.51
C SER A 62 -3.60 -14.38 13.61
N LEU A 63 -4.28 -14.42 12.47
CA LEU A 63 -5.67 -14.85 12.34
C LEU A 63 -5.72 -15.97 11.28
N LYS A 64 -6.23 -17.13 11.66
CA LYS A 64 -6.54 -18.25 10.75
C LYS A 64 -8.02 -18.19 10.42
N ALA A 65 -8.41 -17.30 9.53
CA ALA A 65 -9.78 -17.21 9.07
C ALA A 65 -9.87 -17.57 7.59
N SER A 66 -10.91 -18.30 7.22
CA SER A 66 -11.34 -18.44 5.83
C SER A 66 -12.22 -17.26 5.44
N CYS A 67 -12.36 -17.03 4.14
CA CYS A 67 -13.32 -16.07 3.61
C CYS A 67 -14.73 -16.38 4.12
N VAL A 68 -15.36 -15.43 4.83
CA VAL A 68 -16.76 -15.53 5.24
C VAL A 68 -17.65 -15.19 4.04
N LYS A 69 -17.37 -14.03 3.40
CA LYS A 69 -18.06 -13.57 2.19
C LYS A 69 -17.12 -12.71 1.35
N SER A 70 -17.39 -12.66 0.07
CA SER A 70 -16.65 -11.82 -0.88
C SER A 70 -17.58 -11.10 -1.85
N PHE A 71 -17.21 -9.86 -2.22
CA PHE A 71 -18.06 -8.93 -2.94
C PHE A 71 -17.30 -8.18 -4.02
N ALA A 72 -17.98 -7.89 -5.11
CA ALA A 72 -17.71 -6.73 -5.92
C ALA A 72 -18.37 -5.53 -5.22
N ALA A 73 -17.61 -4.49 -4.89
CA ALA A 73 -18.14 -3.39 -4.08
C ALA A 73 -17.66 -2.01 -4.55
N TRP A 74 -18.56 -1.02 -4.48
CA TRP A 74 -18.24 0.36 -4.81
C TRP A 74 -19.10 1.34 -4.00
N SER A 75 -18.57 2.56 -3.82
CA SER A 75 -19.28 3.64 -3.15
C SER A 75 -20.54 4.04 -3.92
N LYS A 76 -21.65 4.23 -3.21
CA LYS A 76 -22.89 4.83 -3.75
C LYS A 76 -22.72 6.33 -4.05
N ASP A 77 -21.70 6.96 -3.46
CA ASP A 77 -21.29 8.32 -3.77
C ASP A 77 -20.35 8.31 -4.99
N ALA A 78 -20.85 8.80 -6.12
CA ALA A 78 -20.11 8.82 -7.38
C ALA A 78 -18.82 9.67 -7.30
N ALA A 79 -18.79 10.73 -6.48
CA ALA A 79 -17.61 11.56 -6.31
C ALA A 79 -16.53 10.80 -5.54
N VAL A 80 -16.88 10.09 -4.48
CA VAL A 80 -15.97 9.20 -3.73
C VAL A 80 -15.45 8.09 -4.63
N ARG A 81 -16.32 7.39 -5.35
CA ARG A 81 -15.94 6.32 -6.28
C ARG A 81 -14.94 6.82 -7.32
N ARG A 82 -15.18 8.01 -7.88
CA ARG A 82 -14.26 8.61 -8.88
C ARG A 82 -12.90 8.94 -8.31
N LYS A 83 -12.83 9.43 -7.07
CA LYS A 83 -11.59 9.89 -6.43
C LYS A 83 -10.72 8.75 -5.90
N CYS A 84 -11.31 7.63 -5.55
CA CYS A 84 -10.58 6.46 -5.07
C CYS A 84 -9.93 5.70 -6.23
N SER A 85 -8.88 4.94 -5.94
CA SER A 85 -8.15 4.14 -6.94
C SER A 85 -9.05 3.08 -7.61
N SER A 86 -10.05 2.56 -6.89
CA SER A 86 -10.99 1.55 -7.33
C SER A 86 -12.42 1.92 -6.91
N GLY A 87 -13.21 1.03 -6.32
CA GLY A 87 -14.60 1.26 -5.91
C GLY A 87 -14.78 2.20 -4.72
N GLY A 88 -13.76 2.47 -3.90
CA GLY A 88 -13.84 3.40 -2.76
C GLY A 88 -14.18 2.75 -1.43
N VAL A 89 -14.13 1.41 -1.33
CA VAL A 89 -14.52 0.65 -0.12
C VAL A 89 -13.75 1.09 1.13
N GLY A 90 -12.43 1.26 1.04
CA GLY A 90 -11.62 1.65 2.20
C GLY A 90 -12.02 3.01 2.79
N PHE A 91 -12.36 3.98 1.94
CA PHE A 91 -12.82 5.29 2.39
C PHE A 91 -14.21 5.22 3.03
N GLU A 92 -15.16 4.51 2.42
CA GLU A 92 -16.52 4.37 2.95
C GLU A 92 -16.56 3.63 4.30
N VAL A 93 -15.75 2.58 4.44
CA VAL A 93 -15.55 1.88 5.72
C VAL A 93 -14.99 2.84 6.78
N GLY A 94 -13.98 3.62 6.44
CA GLY A 94 -13.39 4.63 7.34
C GLY A 94 -14.41 5.72 7.72
N ARG A 95 -15.15 6.26 6.74
CA ARG A 95 -16.19 7.29 6.94
C ARG A 95 -17.30 6.78 7.88
N THR A 96 -17.76 5.55 7.66
CA THR A 96 -18.79 4.91 8.50
C THR A 96 -18.31 4.77 9.94
N LEU A 97 -17.10 4.28 10.14
CA LEU A 97 -16.56 4.08 11.47
C LEU A 97 -16.26 5.40 12.21
N ILE A 98 -15.82 6.46 11.52
CA ILE A 98 -15.69 7.80 12.12
C ILE A 98 -17.06 8.27 12.63
N GLY A 99 -18.11 8.06 11.85
CA GLY A 99 -19.50 8.37 12.28
C GLY A 99 -19.96 7.58 13.51
N GLU A 100 -19.31 6.46 13.82
CA GLU A 100 -19.55 5.62 15.02
C GLU A 100 -18.57 5.90 16.16
N GLY A 101 -17.76 6.97 16.06
CA GLY A 101 -16.80 7.35 17.09
C GLY A 101 -15.48 6.59 17.07
N TYR A 102 -15.18 5.88 15.99
CA TYR A 102 -13.83 5.31 15.77
C TYR A 102 -12.89 6.39 15.25
N LYS A 103 -11.60 6.18 15.48
CA LYS A 103 -10.51 6.87 14.79
C LYS A 103 -9.98 5.97 13.67
N VAL A 104 -9.35 6.55 12.65
CA VAL A 104 -8.77 5.79 11.55
C VAL A 104 -7.25 5.98 11.51
N CYS A 105 -6.50 4.91 11.69
CA CYS A 105 -5.08 4.91 11.36
C CYS A 105 -4.92 4.54 9.88
N GLY A 106 -4.86 5.57 9.05
CA GLY A 106 -4.71 5.50 7.60
C GLY A 106 -3.30 5.82 7.14
N VAL A 107 -3.08 5.87 5.82
CA VAL A 107 -1.78 6.19 5.21
C VAL A 107 -1.91 7.40 4.30
N ARG A 108 -1.09 8.42 4.53
CA ARG A 108 -0.94 9.59 3.64
C ARG A 108 0.44 9.62 2.99
N TYR A 109 0.59 10.38 1.93
CA TYR A 109 1.90 10.78 1.42
C TYR A 109 2.29 12.13 2.03
N ASN A 110 3.47 12.18 2.62
CA ASN A 110 4.08 13.39 3.13
C ASN A 110 5.13 13.86 2.12
N ALA A 111 4.83 14.92 1.39
CA ALA A 111 5.69 15.43 0.33
C ALA A 111 7.01 16.00 0.88
N GLU A 112 6.96 16.72 2.01
CA GLU A 112 8.15 17.30 2.65
C GLU A 112 9.17 16.25 3.07
N ARG A 113 8.67 15.07 3.52
CA ARG A 113 9.50 13.94 3.93
C ARG A 113 9.70 12.92 2.80
N ASN A 114 9.11 13.16 1.66
CA ASN A 114 9.10 12.25 0.51
C ASN A 114 8.83 10.79 0.93
N ARG A 115 7.77 10.55 1.71
CA ARG A 115 7.42 9.21 2.19
C ARG A 115 5.92 9.00 2.39
N ALA A 116 5.45 7.78 2.23
CA ALA A 116 4.18 7.37 2.77
C ALA A 116 4.31 7.15 4.29
N GLU A 117 3.34 7.58 5.07
CA GLU A 117 3.36 7.45 6.52
C GLU A 117 1.96 7.18 7.09
N HIS A 118 1.92 6.35 8.15
CA HIS A 118 0.70 6.16 8.91
C HIS A 118 0.42 7.37 9.80
N TYR A 119 -0.84 7.74 9.92
CA TYR A 119 -1.32 8.82 10.76
C TYR A 119 -2.73 8.49 11.28
N VAL A 120 -3.17 9.18 12.32
CA VAL A 120 -4.51 9.01 12.89
C VAL A 120 -5.40 10.15 12.40
N ALA A 121 -6.54 9.81 11.81
CA ALA A 121 -7.63 10.70 11.45
C ALA A 121 -8.80 10.51 12.42
N THR A 122 -9.40 11.62 12.84
CA THR A 122 -10.54 11.67 13.77
C THR A 122 -11.80 12.22 13.13
N THR A 123 -11.64 12.88 11.99
CA THR A 123 -12.74 13.45 11.18
C THR A 123 -12.67 12.94 9.74
N ILE A 124 -13.73 13.15 8.98
CA ILE A 124 -13.80 12.77 7.56
C ILE A 124 -12.78 13.58 6.74
N GLU A 125 -12.63 14.86 7.06
CA GLU A 125 -11.66 15.77 6.41
C GLU A 125 -10.23 15.27 6.62
N GLU A 126 -9.90 14.87 7.84
CA GLU A 126 -8.59 14.26 8.15
C GLU A 126 -8.39 12.90 7.49
N LEU A 127 -9.48 12.17 7.15
CA LEU A 127 -9.39 10.90 6.43
C LEU A 127 -9.05 11.07 4.95
N ILE A 128 -9.41 12.20 4.34
CA ILE A 128 -9.23 12.46 2.91
C ILE A 128 -7.81 12.18 2.40
N PRO A 129 -6.72 12.58 3.06
CA PRO A 129 -5.35 12.30 2.59
C PRO A 129 -5.00 10.80 2.52
N SER A 130 -5.80 9.93 3.14
CA SER A 130 -5.61 8.47 3.05
C SER A 130 -6.12 7.88 1.73
N ILE A 131 -6.92 8.61 0.98
CA ILE A 131 -7.47 8.14 -0.30
C ILE A 131 -6.36 7.88 -1.30
N GLY A 132 -6.56 6.85 -2.10
CA GLY A 132 -5.64 6.43 -3.16
C GLY A 132 -4.51 5.53 -2.66
N SER A 133 -4.11 4.60 -3.52
CA SER A 133 -2.99 3.69 -3.28
C SER A 133 -1.67 4.45 -3.25
N LYS A 134 -0.76 4.06 -2.37
CA LYS A 134 0.62 4.54 -2.30
C LYS A 134 1.54 3.34 -2.53
N TYR A 135 2.15 3.26 -3.72
CA TYR A 135 2.97 2.09 -4.12
C TYR A 135 4.41 2.20 -3.64
N ILE A 136 4.61 2.69 -2.42
CA ILE A 136 5.89 2.74 -1.70
C ILE A 136 5.71 2.23 -0.28
N GLN A 137 6.81 1.82 0.36
CA GLN A 137 6.77 1.37 1.75
C GLN A 137 6.37 2.52 2.68
N SER A 138 5.37 2.28 3.54
CA SER A 138 4.91 3.29 4.49
C SER A 138 5.65 3.20 5.83
N TYR A 139 6.01 4.35 6.39
CA TYR A 139 6.53 4.48 7.73
C TYR A 139 5.37 4.44 8.74
N THR A 140 5.40 3.46 9.64
CA THR A 140 4.24 3.16 10.51
C THR A 140 4.39 3.72 11.92
N VAL A 141 5.62 3.95 12.38
CA VAL A 141 5.94 4.10 13.81
C VAL A 141 5.18 5.25 14.46
N ASP A 142 5.13 6.42 13.79
CA ASP A 142 4.45 7.60 14.34
C ASP A 142 2.93 7.35 14.47
N GLY A 143 2.31 6.81 13.44
CA GLY A 143 0.88 6.49 13.44
C GLY A 143 0.51 5.40 14.45
N PHE A 144 1.30 4.33 14.52
CA PHE A 144 1.00 3.22 15.44
C PHE A 144 1.25 3.60 16.91
N LYS A 145 2.26 4.43 17.19
CA LYS A 145 2.49 4.94 18.54
C LYS A 145 1.42 5.93 19.00
N ALA A 146 0.77 6.64 18.08
CA ALA A 146 -0.33 7.55 18.39
C ALA A 146 -1.64 6.82 18.77
N ILE A 147 -1.74 5.50 18.55
CA ILE A 147 -2.92 4.72 18.87
C ILE A 147 -3.04 4.48 20.39
N ASN A 148 -4.15 4.94 20.96
CA ASN A 148 -4.56 4.55 22.30
C ASN A 148 -5.38 3.26 22.26
N ARG A 149 -4.83 2.15 22.73
CA ARG A 149 -5.45 0.82 22.68
C ARG A 149 -6.80 0.69 23.43
N ASN A 150 -7.15 1.66 24.28
CA ASN A 150 -8.42 1.70 24.99
C ASN A 150 -9.54 2.39 24.20
N GLU A 151 -9.24 2.98 23.07
CA GLU A 151 -10.18 3.60 22.16
C GLU A 151 -10.42 2.72 20.93
N LYS A 152 -11.41 3.07 20.12
CA LYS A 152 -11.81 2.30 18.93
C LYS A 152 -11.10 2.83 17.68
N TYR A 153 -10.54 1.92 16.88
CA TYR A 153 -9.82 2.26 15.66
C TYR A 153 -10.14 1.34 14.48
N LEU A 154 -10.18 1.93 13.30
CA LEU A 154 -9.85 1.23 12.07
C LEU A 154 -8.35 1.39 11.82
N VAL A 155 -7.63 0.30 11.60
CA VAL A 155 -6.21 0.35 11.17
C VAL A 155 -6.10 -0.25 9.78
N THR A 156 -5.54 0.53 8.84
CA THR A 156 -5.29 0.08 7.47
C THR A 156 -3.81 -0.13 7.24
N GLY A 157 -3.44 -1.08 6.41
CA GLY A 157 -2.03 -1.33 6.10
C GLY A 157 -1.82 -2.49 5.13
N THR A 158 -0.56 -2.73 4.78
CA THR A 158 -0.20 -3.95 4.05
C THR A 158 -0.49 -5.18 4.91
N PRO A 159 -0.74 -6.37 4.30
CA PRO A 159 -1.06 -7.57 5.08
C PRO A 159 -0.03 -7.93 6.14
N CYS A 160 1.25 -7.72 5.87
CA CYS A 160 2.33 -7.95 6.85
C CYS A 160 2.34 -6.94 8.01
N GLN A 161 1.92 -5.69 7.77
CA GLN A 161 1.73 -4.69 8.82
C GLN A 161 0.54 -5.06 9.69
N ILE A 162 -0.57 -5.46 9.08
CA ILE A 162 -1.81 -5.85 9.77
C ILE A 162 -1.60 -7.13 10.58
N ASP A 163 -0.92 -8.14 10.06
CA ASP A 163 -0.61 -9.37 10.82
C ASP A 163 0.24 -9.08 12.06
N SER A 164 1.28 -8.27 11.93
CA SER A 164 2.09 -7.86 13.07
C SER A 164 1.29 -7.01 14.06
N PHE A 165 0.43 -6.11 13.56
CA PHE A 165 -0.40 -5.26 14.43
C PHE A 165 -1.47 -6.08 15.16
N ARG A 166 -2.08 -7.10 14.52
CA ARG A 166 -3.00 -8.03 15.19
C ARG A 166 -2.29 -8.79 16.32
N ARG A 167 -1.07 -9.30 16.10
CA ARG A 167 -0.26 -9.92 17.15
C ARG A 167 -0.02 -8.98 18.33
N TYR A 168 0.23 -7.70 18.04
CA TYR A 168 0.36 -6.67 19.06
C TYR A 168 -0.94 -6.51 19.86
N LEU A 169 -2.10 -6.46 19.22
CA LEU A 169 -3.39 -6.37 19.89
C LEU A 169 -3.70 -7.61 20.73
N GLN A 170 -3.43 -8.81 20.21
CA GLN A 170 -3.59 -10.09 20.92
C GLN A 170 -2.74 -10.13 22.19
N LYS A 171 -1.47 -9.69 22.09
CA LYS A 171 -0.57 -9.64 23.24
C LYS A 171 -1.12 -8.80 24.38
N PHE A 172 -1.89 -7.76 24.08
CA PHE A 172 -2.51 -6.87 25.07
C PHE A 172 -4.01 -7.09 25.26
N LYS A 173 -4.62 -8.10 24.65
CA LYS A 173 -6.05 -8.43 24.73
C LYS A 173 -6.95 -7.23 24.37
N LYS A 174 -6.69 -6.59 23.24
CA LYS A 174 -7.37 -5.36 22.79
C LYS A 174 -8.00 -5.46 21.40
N GLU A 175 -8.13 -6.66 20.84
CA GLU A 175 -8.66 -6.86 19.48
C GLU A 175 -10.08 -6.31 19.29
N ASP A 176 -10.91 -6.35 20.34
CA ASP A 176 -12.32 -5.93 20.26
C ASP A 176 -12.49 -4.44 19.93
N ASN A 177 -11.50 -3.61 20.28
CA ASN A 177 -11.50 -2.18 20.00
C ASN A 177 -11.09 -1.85 18.55
N PHE A 178 -10.72 -2.86 17.75
CA PHE A 178 -10.10 -2.62 16.45
C PHE A 178 -10.84 -3.32 15.32
N VAL A 179 -10.91 -2.63 14.19
CA VAL A 179 -11.17 -3.20 12.87
C VAL A 179 -9.88 -3.12 12.08
N LEU A 180 -9.45 -4.22 11.47
CA LEU A 180 -8.23 -4.31 10.71
C LEU A 180 -8.56 -4.50 9.22
N LEU A 181 -8.00 -3.64 8.37
CA LEU A 181 -8.19 -3.68 6.93
C LEU A 181 -6.84 -3.79 6.22
N ASP A 182 -6.69 -4.82 5.39
CA ASP A 182 -5.57 -4.96 4.47
C ASP A 182 -6.01 -4.90 3.01
N PHE A 183 -5.08 -5.09 2.10
CA PHE A 183 -5.36 -5.11 0.67
C PHE A 183 -4.53 -6.17 -0.05
N PHE A 184 -4.97 -6.55 -1.25
CA PHE A 184 -4.15 -7.37 -2.14
C PHE A 184 -2.84 -6.64 -2.44
N CYS A 185 -1.76 -7.16 -1.90
CA CYS A 185 -0.45 -6.50 -1.96
C CYS A 185 0.45 -7.16 -2.99
N HIS A 186 0.86 -6.38 -3.99
CA HIS A 186 1.83 -6.80 -4.99
C HIS A 186 3.22 -7.05 -4.38
N GLY A 187 3.69 -6.11 -3.58
CA GLY A 187 4.99 -6.03 -2.94
C GLY A 187 5.35 -4.56 -2.74
N VAL A 188 6.45 -4.27 -2.07
CA VAL A 188 6.93 -2.90 -1.88
C VAL A 188 8.24 -2.70 -2.64
N PRO A 189 8.32 -1.69 -3.51
CA PRO A 189 9.56 -1.37 -4.22
C PRO A 189 10.55 -0.64 -3.32
N SER A 190 11.82 -0.65 -3.70
CA SER A 190 12.86 0.10 -3.03
C SER A 190 12.59 1.60 -3.03
N LYS A 191 12.84 2.26 -1.89
CA LYS A 191 12.80 3.72 -1.77
C LYS A 191 13.80 4.39 -2.73
N LEU A 192 14.92 3.73 -3.04
CA LEU A 192 15.90 4.24 -4.01
C LEU A 192 15.26 4.48 -5.38
N MET A 193 14.38 3.56 -5.83
CA MET A 193 13.64 3.75 -7.09
C MET A 193 12.71 4.96 -7.02
N TRP A 194 11.97 5.08 -5.91
CA TRP A 194 11.06 6.21 -5.69
C TRP A 194 11.83 7.55 -5.66
N ASP A 195 12.96 7.62 -4.96
CA ASP A 195 13.77 8.83 -4.88
C ASP A 195 14.30 9.26 -6.25
N LYS A 196 14.73 8.32 -7.08
CA LYS A 196 15.14 8.60 -8.46
C LYS A 196 13.99 9.13 -9.32
N TYR A 197 12.79 8.55 -9.14
CA TYR A 197 11.61 8.99 -9.86
C TYR A 197 11.16 10.39 -9.41
N VAL A 198 11.17 10.66 -8.10
CA VAL A 198 10.89 12.01 -7.55
C VAL A 198 11.86 13.05 -8.10
N HIS A 199 13.15 12.76 -8.07
CA HIS A 199 14.16 13.67 -8.59
C HIS A 199 13.93 14.01 -10.09
N TRP A 200 13.53 13.02 -10.88
CA TRP A 200 13.15 13.23 -12.28
C TRP A 200 11.89 14.10 -12.42
N ALA A 201 10.87 13.84 -11.61
CA ALA A 201 9.63 14.60 -11.64
C ALA A 201 9.82 16.05 -11.20
N GLU A 202 10.62 16.28 -10.16
CA GLU A 202 10.93 17.64 -9.64
C GLU A 202 11.67 18.52 -10.66
N LYS A 203 12.44 17.95 -11.57
CA LYS A 203 13.01 18.69 -12.70
C LYS A 203 11.96 19.30 -13.63
N GLN A 204 10.72 18.78 -13.60
CA GLN A 204 9.64 19.20 -14.50
C GLN A 204 8.59 20.08 -13.81
N VAL A 205 8.33 19.86 -12.51
CA VAL A 205 7.23 20.51 -11.79
C VAL A 205 7.67 21.28 -10.53
N GLY A 206 8.98 21.32 -10.23
CA GLY A 206 9.50 21.84 -8.98
C GLY A 206 9.30 20.87 -7.82
N SER A 207 9.52 21.30 -6.57
CA SER A 207 9.36 20.46 -5.38
C SER A 207 7.96 19.88 -5.31
N LEU A 208 7.86 18.55 -5.10
CA LEU A 208 6.57 17.86 -5.06
C LEU A 208 5.69 18.37 -3.92
N THR A 209 4.44 18.64 -4.23
CA THR A 209 3.40 19.01 -3.25
C THR A 209 2.31 17.96 -3.13
N TYR A 210 2.06 17.19 -4.20
CA TYR A 210 1.05 16.15 -4.24
C TYR A 210 1.44 15.01 -5.18
N VAL A 211 1.09 13.79 -4.80
CA VAL A 211 1.26 12.59 -5.63
C VAL A 211 0.03 11.71 -5.53
N SER A 212 -0.49 11.31 -6.68
CA SER A 212 -1.48 10.24 -6.83
C SER A 212 -0.90 9.16 -7.73
N TRP A 213 -0.73 7.96 -7.19
CA TRP A 213 -0.25 6.80 -7.97
C TRP A 213 -1.32 6.21 -8.88
N ARG A 214 -2.59 6.50 -8.62
CA ARG A 214 -3.71 5.99 -9.42
C ARG A 214 -4.72 7.09 -9.66
N ASN A 215 -5.05 7.36 -10.91
CA ASN A 215 -6.12 8.28 -11.26
C ASN A 215 -6.94 7.71 -12.43
N LYS A 216 -8.21 8.12 -12.49
CA LYS A 216 -9.17 7.64 -13.48
C LYS A 216 -9.50 8.67 -14.55
N PHE A 217 -8.52 9.49 -14.96
CA PHE A 217 -8.74 10.49 -16.02
C PHE A 217 -9.21 9.87 -17.33
N THR A 218 -8.61 8.72 -17.68
CA THR A 218 -8.84 8.02 -18.93
C THR A 218 -9.59 6.71 -18.74
N GLY A 219 -10.20 6.52 -17.57
CA GLY A 219 -10.88 5.31 -17.17
C GLY A 219 -10.15 4.53 -16.09
N TRP A 220 -10.82 3.55 -15.51
CA TRP A 220 -10.25 2.75 -14.43
C TRP A 220 -9.22 1.75 -14.94
N HIS A 221 -9.42 1.14 -16.11
CA HIS A 221 -8.49 0.17 -16.67
C HIS A 221 -7.15 0.80 -17.08
N ASP A 222 -7.14 2.09 -17.46
CA ASP A 222 -5.90 2.86 -17.72
C ASP A 222 -5.43 3.67 -16.49
N SER A 223 -5.90 3.34 -15.29
CA SER A 223 -5.61 4.10 -14.05
C SER A 223 -4.26 3.79 -13.42
N TRP A 224 -3.43 2.96 -14.02
CA TRP A 224 -1.99 2.90 -13.72
C TRP A 224 -1.31 4.18 -14.23
N ALA A 225 -1.67 5.26 -13.57
CA ALA A 225 -1.33 6.61 -13.99
C ALA A 225 -0.87 7.42 -12.79
N MET A 226 0.30 8.02 -12.92
CA MET A 226 0.89 8.91 -11.94
C MET A 226 0.38 10.34 -12.19
N ALA A 227 -0.11 11.00 -11.15
CA ALA A 227 -0.42 12.40 -11.18
C ALA A 227 0.40 13.11 -10.10
N ILE A 228 1.21 14.08 -10.51
CA ILE A 228 2.15 14.78 -9.64
C ILE A 228 1.94 16.27 -9.81
N ASP A 229 1.84 16.99 -8.70
CA ASP A 229 1.85 18.44 -8.64
C ASP A 229 3.09 18.93 -7.92
N GLY A 230 3.61 20.08 -8.34
CA GLY A 230 4.84 20.66 -7.82
C GLY A 230 4.71 22.14 -7.49
N SER A 231 5.77 22.68 -6.90
CA SER A 231 5.81 24.08 -6.42
C SER A 231 6.05 25.12 -7.51
N GLU A 232 6.47 24.72 -8.72
CA GLU A 232 6.64 25.69 -9.80
C GLU A 232 5.31 26.30 -10.21
N LYS A 233 5.06 27.51 -9.74
CA LYS A 233 3.88 28.37 -9.95
C LYS A 233 2.74 28.27 -8.93
N GLY A 234 3.02 27.95 -7.70
CA GLY A 234 2.44 28.63 -6.54
C GLY A 234 1.06 28.26 -6.07
N GLU A 235 0.35 27.35 -6.69
CA GLU A 235 -0.93 26.89 -6.15
C GLU A 235 -0.87 25.43 -5.76
N SER A 236 -0.98 25.16 -4.46
CA SER A 236 -1.18 23.78 -3.97
C SER A 236 -2.48 23.23 -4.57
N VAL A 237 -2.41 22.06 -5.21
CA VAL A 237 -3.63 21.35 -5.64
C VAL A 237 -4.40 20.95 -4.40
N LYS A 238 -5.56 21.55 -4.19
CA LYS A 238 -6.49 21.01 -3.21
C LYS A 238 -6.91 19.63 -3.68
N TRP A 239 -6.91 18.66 -2.77
CA TRP A 239 -7.26 17.28 -3.11
C TRP A 239 -8.60 17.16 -3.86
N HIS A 240 -9.61 17.98 -3.51
CA HIS A 240 -10.90 18.03 -4.19
C HIS A 240 -10.82 18.46 -5.65
N GLU A 241 -9.81 19.23 -6.01
CA GLU A 241 -9.59 19.77 -7.35
C GLU A 241 -8.72 18.86 -8.19
N SER A 242 -7.96 17.94 -7.56
CA SER A 242 -7.03 17.03 -8.24
C SER A 242 -7.66 16.10 -9.28
N TYR A 243 -8.98 15.96 -9.25
CA TYR A 243 -9.75 15.16 -10.22
C TYR A 243 -10.64 16.02 -11.14
N ASN A 244 -10.50 17.34 -11.11
CA ASN A 244 -11.23 18.26 -11.96
C ASN A 244 -10.43 18.62 -13.22
N LEU A 245 -11.14 19.12 -14.23
CA LEU A 245 -10.56 19.57 -15.52
C LEU A 245 -9.45 20.61 -15.34
N SER A 246 -9.48 21.41 -14.26
CA SER A 246 -8.47 22.42 -13.91
C SER A 246 -7.04 21.86 -13.81
N ILE A 247 -6.88 20.56 -13.49
CA ILE A 247 -5.54 19.94 -13.46
C ILE A 247 -4.92 19.87 -14.84
N ARG A 248 -5.70 19.69 -15.90
CA ARG A 248 -5.20 19.65 -17.28
C ARG A 248 -4.59 20.98 -17.74
N GLU A 249 -4.93 22.07 -17.10
CA GLU A 249 -4.49 23.42 -17.45
C GLU A 249 -3.30 23.89 -16.61
N LYS A 250 -2.94 23.16 -15.53
CA LYS A 250 -1.81 23.53 -14.66
C LYS A 250 -0.49 23.18 -15.32
N LYS A 251 0.38 24.17 -15.47
CA LYS A 251 1.72 23.99 -16.07
C LYS A 251 2.69 23.19 -15.19
N SER A 252 2.44 23.13 -13.86
CA SER A 252 3.23 22.40 -12.89
C SER A 252 2.74 20.95 -12.63
N PHE A 253 1.81 20.46 -13.44
CA PHE A 253 1.22 19.16 -13.29
C PHE A 253 1.81 18.17 -14.28
N LEU A 254 2.35 17.08 -13.76
CA LEU A 254 2.81 15.93 -14.53
C LEU A 254 1.80 14.79 -14.44
N ASN A 255 1.30 14.32 -15.57
CA ASN A 255 0.49 13.11 -15.67
C ASN A 255 1.14 12.15 -16.66
N THR A 256 1.50 10.97 -16.18
CA THR A 256 2.14 9.93 -17.00
C THR A 256 1.56 8.56 -16.65
N ARG A 257 1.39 7.70 -17.65
CA ARG A 257 0.68 6.42 -17.52
C ARG A 257 1.57 5.26 -17.96
N LEU A 258 1.25 4.07 -17.44
CA LEU A 258 1.89 2.83 -17.87
C LEU A 258 1.77 2.64 -19.39
N SER A 259 0.58 2.90 -19.96
CA SER A 259 0.32 2.86 -21.40
C SER A 259 1.18 3.81 -22.23
N GLN A 260 1.71 4.85 -21.60
CA GLN A 260 2.65 5.82 -22.17
C GLN A 260 4.11 5.55 -21.82
N GLY A 261 4.39 4.42 -21.13
CA GLY A 261 5.74 4.01 -20.79
C GLY A 261 6.29 4.60 -19.48
N ASP A 262 5.42 4.98 -18.55
CA ASP A 262 5.84 5.50 -17.23
C ASP A 262 6.90 4.61 -16.56
N MET A 263 8.00 5.24 -16.13
CA MET A 263 9.18 4.54 -15.62
C MET A 263 8.93 3.86 -14.29
N PHE A 264 8.13 4.48 -13.39
CA PHE A 264 7.81 3.89 -12.10
C PHE A 264 7.02 2.60 -12.29
N TYR A 265 5.95 2.63 -13.08
CA TYR A 265 5.12 1.45 -13.30
C TYR A 265 5.83 0.35 -14.06
N ARG A 266 6.68 0.70 -15.02
CA ARG A 266 7.49 -0.29 -15.74
C ARG A 266 8.43 -1.06 -14.80
N LEU A 267 9.05 -0.37 -13.82
CA LEU A 267 9.89 -1.03 -12.82
C LEU A 267 9.07 -1.77 -11.76
N PHE A 268 7.98 -1.18 -11.29
CA PHE A 268 7.13 -1.75 -10.24
C PHE A 268 6.41 -3.01 -10.69
N LEU A 269 5.71 -2.95 -11.83
CA LEU A 269 4.91 -4.07 -12.35
C LEU A 269 5.74 -5.19 -12.98
N SER A 270 7.03 -4.94 -13.25
CA SER A 270 7.98 -5.99 -13.63
C SER A 270 8.70 -6.63 -12.43
N ASP A 271 8.24 -6.37 -11.20
CA ASP A 271 8.86 -6.88 -9.98
C ASP A 271 10.35 -6.53 -9.83
N ALA A 272 10.81 -5.45 -10.48
CA ALA A 272 12.22 -5.24 -10.72
C ALA A 272 13.05 -5.01 -9.46
N CYS A 273 12.48 -4.37 -8.42
CA CYS A 273 13.21 -3.97 -7.21
C CYS A 273 12.34 -4.03 -5.95
N LEU A 274 11.60 -5.12 -5.75
CA LEU A 274 10.83 -5.33 -4.53
C LEU A 274 11.75 -5.75 -3.36
N GLY A 275 11.23 -5.63 -2.13
CA GLY A 275 11.92 -6.10 -0.94
C GLY A 275 12.14 -7.61 -0.95
N LYS A 276 13.27 -8.06 -0.42
CA LYS A 276 13.63 -9.49 -0.37
C LYS A 276 12.55 -10.33 0.31
N ALA A 277 11.94 -9.83 1.39
CA ALA A 277 10.84 -10.52 2.05
C ALA A 277 9.61 -10.68 1.16
N CYS A 278 9.37 -9.77 0.21
CA CYS A 278 8.26 -9.86 -0.75
C CYS A 278 8.45 -11.00 -1.74
N TYR A 279 9.69 -11.30 -2.13
CA TYR A 279 10.00 -12.42 -3.01
C TYR A 279 10.04 -13.76 -2.30
N GLU A 280 10.64 -13.81 -1.11
CA GLU A 280 11.08 -15.08 -0.52
C GLU A 280 10.21 -15.55 0.67
N LYS A 281 9.50 -14.62 1.34
CA LYS A 281 8.82 -14.93 2.61
C LYS A 281 7.41 -14.36 2.75
N CYS A 282 6.83 -13.82 1.68
CA CYS A 282 5.47 -13.30 1.74
C CYS A 282 4.46 -14.46 1.85
N LYS A 283 3.74 -14.51 2.95
CA LYS A 283 2.71 -15.52 3.24
C LYS A 283 1.28 -15.00 3.10
N PHE A 284 1.11 -13.80 2.53
CA PHE A 284 -0.15 -13.04 2.57
C PHE A 284 -0.86 -12.95 1.22
N LYS A 285 -0.49 -13.78 0.26
CA LYS A 285 -1.08 -13.74 -1.07
C LYS A 285 -2.50 -14.32 -1.09
N TYR A 286 -3.27 -13.91 -2.10
CA TYR A 286 -4.62 -14.40 -2.39
C TYR A 286 -5.56 -14.30 -1.17
N GLU A 287 -5.98 -15.41 -0.58
CA GLU A 287 -6.90 -15.48 0.56
C GLU A 287 -6.22 -15.39 1.93
N ASN A 288 -4.89 -15.41 1.97
CA ASN A 288 -4.14 -15.42 3.24
C ASN A 288 -4.09 -14.02 3.86
N SER A 289 -4.95 -13.76 4.82
CA SER A 289 -5.05 -12.48 5.53
C SER A 289 -5.20 -12.67 7.03
N SER A 290 -4.74 -11.68 7.77
CA SER A 290 -5.01 -11.52 9.20
C SER A 290 -5.88 -10.28 9.48
N ALA A 291 -6.50 -9.71 8.45
CA ALA A 291 -7.42 -8.59 8.57
C ALA A 291 -8.87 -9.05 8.85
N ASP A 292 -9.74 -8.13 9.20
CA ASP A 292 -11.19 -8.36 9.21
C ASP A 292 -11.75 -8.19 7.78
N ILE A 293 -11.14 -7.27 7.01
CA ILE A 293 -11.53 -6.97 5.62
C ILE A 293 -10.27 -6.87 4.77
N ARG A 294 -10.28 -7.52 3.60
CA ARG A 294 -9.31 -7.30 2.52
C ARG A 294 -9.99 -6.60 1.35
N ILE A 295 -9.32 -5.61 0.77
CA ILE A 295 -9.80 -4.91 -0.42
C ILE A 295 -8.77 -4.93 -1.54
N GLY A 296 -9.20 -4.65 -2.75
CA GLY A 296 -8.33 -4.42 -3.89
C GLY A 296 -9.11 -4.06 -5.14
N ASP A 297 -8.42 -3.92 -6.26
CA ASP A 297 -9.10 -3.80 -7.55
C ASP A 297 -9.70 -5.15 -7.96
N LEU A 298 -10.91 -5.17 -8.50
CA LEU A 298 -11.51 -6.36 -9.08
C LEU A 298 -11.17 -6.41 -10.58
N TRP A 299 -10.05 -7.03 -10.89
CA TRP A 299 -9.49 -7.05 -12.24
C TRP A 299 -10.14 -8.07 -13.20
N GLY A 300 -10.98 -8.92 -12.74
CA GLY A 300 -11.54 -10.01 -13.56
C GLY A 300 -12.40 -9.57 -14.74
N THR A 301 -12.79 -10.53 -15.54
CA THR A 301 -13.60 -10.31 -16.76
C THR A 301 -15.04 -9.90 -16.47
N THR A 302 -15.56 -10.20 -15.27
CA THR A 302 -16.95 -9.95 -14.90
C THR A 302 -17.36 -8.47 -15.00
N TYR A 303 -16.42 -7.54 -14.79
CA TYR A 303 -16.67 -6.10 -14.82
C TYR A 303 -15.74 -5.35 -15.79
N GLN A 304 -15.31 -6.02 -16.85
CA GLN A 304 -14.35 -5.47 -17.81
C GLN A 304 -14.82 -4.17 -18.51
N ASP A 305 -16.13 -3.92 -18.55
CA ASP A 305 -16.70 -2.72 -19.19
C ASP A 305 -16.91 -1.56 -18.18
N ASP A 306 -16.62 -1.76 -16.89
CA ASP A 306 -16.77 -0.70 -15.88
C ASP A 306 -15.53 0.19 -15.77
N GLU A 307 -15.62 1.42 -16.26
CA GLU A 307 -14.54 2.42 -16.18
C GLU A 307 -14.60 3.31 -14.94
N LYS A 308 -15.58 3.09 -14.04
CA LYS A 308 -15.72 3.87 -12.80
C LYS A 308 -14.92 3.28 -11.66
N GLY A 309 -14.57 1.99 -11.73
CA GLY A 309 -13.77 1.25 -10.76
C GLY A 309 -14.61 0.46 -9.77
N ILE A 310 -14.24 -0.82 -9.61
CA ILE A 310 -14.88 -1.77 -8.70
C ILE A 310 -13.81 -2.36 -7.80
N SER A 311 -14.08 -2.39 -6.50
CA SER A 311 -13.22 -3.06 -5.54
C SER A 311 -13.68 -4.50 -5.34
N GLY A 312 -12.74 -5.44 -5.32
CA GLY A 312 -12.93 -6.69 -4.63
C GLY A 312 -12.87 -6.43 -3.12
N ALA A 313 -13.83 -6.92 -2.36
CA ALA A 313 -13.87 -6.84 -0.92
C ALA A 313 -14.13 -8.23 -0.33
N ILE A 314 -13.28 -8.66 0.61
CA ILE A 314 -13.37 -9.96 1.27
C ILE A 314 -13.51 -9.73 2.76
N ALA A 315 -14.55 -10.30 3.38
CA ALA A 315 -14.73 -10.37 4.82
C ALA A 315 -14.13 -11.66 5.36
N PHE A 316 -13.22 -11.56 6.33
CA PHE A 316 -12.65 -12.71 7.05
C PHE A 316 -13.23 -12.89 8.44
N THR A 317 -14.06 -11.95 8.91
CA THR A 317 -14.77 -12.02 10.19
C THR A 317 -16.20 -11.51 10.01
N ASP A 318 -17.11 -11.94 10.91
CA ASP A 318 -18.48 -11.42 10.93
C ASP A 318 -18.50 -9.90 11.15
N LYS A 319 -17.57 -9.37 11.98
CA LYS A 319 -17.38 -7.94 12.17
C LYS A 319 -17.09 -7.23 10.84
N GLY A 320 -16.18 -7.79 10.05
CA GLY A 320 -15.85 -7.27 8.72
C GLY A 320 -17.01 -7.32 7.75
N ASN A 321 -17.74 -8.45 7.72
CA ASN A 321 -18.93 -8.61 6.87
C ASN A 321 -20.04 -7.61 7.23
N ASN A 322 -20.36 -7.50 8.52
CA ASN A 322 -21.39 -6.56 8.99
C ASN A 322 -21.04 -5.10 8.65
N LEU A 323 -19.77 -4.75 8.73
CA LEU A 323 -19.30 -3.41 8.39
C LEU A 323 -19.41 -3.11 6.90
N LEU A 324 -19.08 -4.06 6.02
CA LEU A 324 -19.29 -3.89 4.57
C LEU A 324 -20.75 -3.68 4.23
N MET A 325 -21.66 -4.41 4.87
CA MET A 325 -23.11 -4.25 4.65
C MET A 325 -23.66 -2.92 5.18
N LYS A 326 -23.06 -2.37 6.23
CA LYS A 326 -23.47 -1.10 6.85
C LYS A 326 -22.94 0.13 6.15
N ALA A 327 -21.77 0.05 5.52
CA ALA A 327 -21.12 1.16 4.86
C ALA A 327 -21.93 1.64 3.64
N ASN A 328 -21.69 2.89 3.20
CA ASN A 328 -22.36 3.46 2.03
C ASN A 328 -21.86 2.86 0.71
N LEU A 329 -22.01 1.54 0.60
CA LEU A 329 -21.51 0.72 -0.50
C LEU A 329 -22.64 0.01 -1.23
N GLU A 330 -22.52 -0.12 -2.52
CA GLU A 330 -23.15 -1.19 -3.28
C GLU A 330 -22.27 -2.42 -3.19
N CYS A 331 -22.83 -3.57 -2.77
CA CYS A 331 -22.12 -4.82 -2.59
C CYS A 331 -22.86 -5.93 -3.35
N VAL A 332 -22.19 -6.52 -4.34
CA VAL A 332 -22.69 -7.67 -5.07
C VAL A 332 -21.87 -8.89 -4.66
N GLU A 333 -22.51 -9.88 -4.05
CA GLU A 333 -21.83 -11.10 -3.59
C GLU A 333 -21.37 -11.94 -4.78
N HIS A 334 -20.12 -12.35 -4.75
CA HIS A 334 -19.50 -13.23 -5.74
C HIS A 334 -18.63 -14.28 -5.06
N PRO A 335 -18.39 -15.43 -5.70
CA PRO A 335 -17.37 -16.37 -5.25
C PRO A 335 -15.99 -15.70 -5.17
N LEU A 336 -15.16 -16.16 -4.23
CA LEU A 336 -13.80 -15.65 -4.05
C LEU A 336 -12.97 -15.72 -5.36
N SER A 337 -13.19 -16.74 -6.18
CA SER A 337 -12.53 -16.91 -7.47
C SER A 337 -12.78 -15.74 -8.44
N VAL A 338 -13.96 -15.12 -8.38
CA VAL A 338 -14.31 -13.91 -9.16
C VAL A 338 -13.69 -12.66 -8.53
N VAL A 339 -13.85 -12.51 -7.20
CA VAL A 339 -13.37 -11.30 -6.49
C VAL A 339 -11.85 -11.20 -6.50
N ALA A 340 -11.15 -12.32 -6.46
CA ALA A 340 -9.69 -12.40 -6.46
C ALA A 340 -9.11 -12.77 -7.83
N GLU A 341 -9.92 -12.74 -8.91
CA GLU A 341 -9.43 -12.93 -10.29
C GLU A 341 -8.37 -11.86 -10.61
N GLY A 342 -7.25 -12.28 -11.20
CA GLY A 342 -6.13 -11.39 -11.51
C GLY A 342 -5.23 -11.02 -10.31
N GLN A 343 -5.58 -11.45 -9.09
CA GLN A 343 -4.73 -11.23 -7.91
C GLN A 343 -3.62 -12.28 -7.81
N MET A 344 -2.46 -11.87 -7.33
CA MET A 344 -1.30 -12.76 -7.16
C MET A 344 -1.61 -13.89 -6.16
N LYS A 345 -1.44 -15.12 -6.59
CA LYS A 345 -1.57 -16.33 -5.75
C LYS A 345 -0.28 -16.68 -5.02
N GLU A 346 0.86 -16.28 -5.59
CA GLU A 346 2.21 -16.58 -5.10
C GLU A 346 3.04 -15.31 -4.94
N CYS A 347 4.21 -15.44 -4.31
CA CYS A 347 5.19 -14.35 -4.24
C CYS A 347 5.63 -13.94 -5.64
N ALA A 348 5.97 -12.67 -5.80
CA ALA A 348 6.66 -12.19 -6.99
C ALA A 348 8.00 -12.95 -7.17
N HIS A 349 8.37 -13.21 -8.42
CA HIS A 349 9.67 -13.80 -8.71
C HIS A 349 10.74 -12.72 -8.80
N ARG A 350 11.85 -12.90 -8.05
CA ARG A 350 12.96 -11.97 -8.12
C ARG A 350 13.64 -12.09 -9.48
N PRO A 351 13.68 -11.03 -10.31
CA PRO A 351 14.25 -11.12 -11.65
C PRO A 351 15.77 -11.29 -11.60
N PHE A 352 16.35 -11.97 -12.60
CA PHE A 352 17.77 -12.24 -12.67
C PHE A 352 18.65 -10.97 -12.68
N PHE A 353 18.13 -9.87 -13.19
CA PHE A 353 18.82 -8.58 -13.25
C PHE A 353 18.71 -7.74 -11.97
N TYR A 354 18.00 -8.21 -10.93
CA TYR A 354 17.77 -7.49 -9.66
C TYR A 354 19.05 -6.89 -9.07
N LYS A 355 20.12 -7.70 -8.94
CA LYS A 355 21.38 -7.21 -8.36
C LYS A 355 21.97 -6.05 -9.15
N LYS A 356 21.97 -6.14 -10.49
CA LYS A 356 22.45 -5.08 -11.38
C LYS A 356 21.61 -3.82 -11.23
N LEU A 357 20.28 -3.95 -11.22
CA LEU A 357 19.38 -2.82 -11.04
C LEU A 357 19.60 -2.13 -9.69
N MET A 358 19.71 -2.90 -8.59
CA MET A 358 19.98 -2.32 -7.27
C MET A 358 21.32 -1.58 -7.21
N THR A 359 22.36 -2.06 -7.90
CA THR A 359 23.62 -1.34 -8.03
C THR A 359 23.44 0.00 -8.76
N LEU A 360 22.68 0.01 -9.85
CA LEU A 360 22.39 1.24 -10.60
C LEU A 360 21.55 2.23 -9.77
N LEU A 361 20.59 1.75 -9.00
CA LEU A 361 19.75 2.58 -8.13
C LEU A 361 20.55 3.22 -6.98
N LYS A 362 21.59 2.56 -6.47
CA LYS A 362 22.50 3.08 -5.43
C LYS A 362 23.47 4.15 -5.97
N ASP A 363 23.72 4.19 -7.26
CA ASP A 363 24.60 5.16 -7.88
C ASP A 363 23.92 6.54 -7.98
N ASN A 364 24.32 7.46 -7.12
CA ASN A 364 23.73 8.80 -7.04
C ASN A 364 24.00 9.66 -8.31
N SER A 365 24.97 9.29 -9.12
CA SER A 365 25.28 10.00 -10.37
C SER A 365 24.31 9.68 -11.52
N LEU A 366 23.51 8.63 -11.39
CA LEU A 366 22.62 8.16 -12.43
C LEU A 366 21.17 8.64 -12.22
N ASP A 367 20.62 9.28 -13.24
CA ASP A 367 19.19 9.57 -13.33
C ASP A 367 18.37 8.32 -13.69
N ILE A 368 17.07 8.32 -13.34
CA ILE A 368 16.19 7.17 -13.60
C ILE A 368 16.10 6.84 -15.09
N GLU A 369 16.16 7.83 -15.98
CA GLU A 369 16.14 7.64 -17.44
C GLU A 369 17.34 6.83 -17.92
N VAL A 370 18.54 7.12 -17.41
CA VAL A 370 19.76 6.35 -17.70
C VAL A 370 19.66 4.93 -17.14
N ILE A 371 19.10 4.78 -15.94
CA ILE A 371 18.86 3.45 -15.33
C ILE A 371 17.89 2.65 -16.20
N MET A 372 16.81 3.27 -16.69
CA MET A 372 15.85 2.64 -17.59
C MET A 372 16.49 2.20 -18.92
N LEU A 373 17.32 3.04 -19.51
CA LEU A 373 18.07 2.70 -20.74
C LEU A 373 18.98 1.48 -20.52
N ARG A 374 19.76 1.48 -19.44
CA ARG A 374 20.66 0.37 -19.08
C ARG A 374 19.94 -0.92 -18.70
N SER A 375 18.67 -0.81 -18.28
CA SER A 375 17.81 -1.92 -17.89
C SER A 375 16.78 -2.31 -18.97
N GLY A 376 16.62 -1.49 -20.01
CA GLY A 376 15.49 -1.57 -20.96
C GLY A 376 15.35 -2.89 -21.72
N GLY A 377 16.47 -3.55 -22.05
CA GLY A 377 16.45 -4.88 -22.68
C GLY A 377 15.83 -5.95 -21.76
N TYR A 378 16.11 -5.89 -20.46
CA TYR A 378 15.58 -6.82 -19.45
C TYR A 378 14.11 -6.54 -19.13
N LEU A 379 13.73 -5.27 -19.02
CA LEU A 379 12.36 -4.85 -18.73
C LEU A 379 11.38 -5.21 -19.85
N LYS A 380 11.81 -5.18 -21.11
CA LYS A 380 10.99 -5.61 -22.26
C LYS A 380 10.65 -7.09 -22.21
N SER A 381 11.58 -7.95 -21.79
CA SER A 381 11.35 -9.41 -21.71
C SER A 381 10.36 -9.80 -20.62
N VAL A 382 10.28 -9.01 -19.53
CA VAL A 382 9.38 -9.27 -18.38
C VAL A 382 7.99 -8.70 -18.62
N SER A 383 7.87 -7.54 -19.30
CA SER A 383 6.56 -6.91 -19.54
C SER A 383 5.64 -7.74 -20.46
N TYR A 384 6.20 -8.57 -21.35
CA TYR A 384 5.38 -9.47 -22.19
C TYR A 384 4.72 -10.62 -21.40
N THR A 385 5.25 -11.00 -20.23
CA THR A 385 4.69 -12.08 -19.40
C THR A 385 3.68 -11.58 -18.36
N HIS A 386 3.70 -10.32 -17.97
CA HIS A 386 2.83 -9.76 -16.93
C HIS A 386 1.81 -8.71 -17.41
N LEU A 387 1.98 -8.15 -18.62
CA LEU A 387 1.03 -7.21 -19.23
C LEU A 387 -0.08 -7.87 -20.03
N THR A 388 0.00 -9.15 -20.29
CA THR A 388 -1.18 -9.92 -20.60
C THR A 388 -1.90 -10.17 -19.28
N LEU A 389 -2.82 -9.27 -18.90
CA LEU A 389 -4.03 -9.69 -18.21
C LEU A 389 -4.44 -11.04 -18.81
N PRO A 390 -4.92 -12.01 -18.01
CA PRO A 390 -5.34 -13.31 -18.54
C PRO A 390 -6.52 -13.14 -19.49
N THR A 391 -6.26 -12.69 -20.70
CA THR A 391 -7.11 -12.91 -21.85
C THR A 391 -6.67 -14.25 -22.41
N ASN A 392 -7.39 -15.30 -22.00
CA ASN A 392 -7.37 -16.63 -22.60
C ASN A 392 -5.97 -17.24 -22.84
N ARG A 393 -5.51 -18.04 -21.89
CA ARG A 393 -4.83 -19.29 -22.24
C ARG A 393 -5.75 -20.43 -21.82
N GLU A 394 -6.67 -20.73 -22.71
CA GLU A 394 -7.11 -22.10 -22.91
C GLU A 394 -5.98 -22.88 -23.57
N VAL A 395 -5.84 -24.10 -23.09
CA VAL A 395 -5.18 -25.33 -23.45
C VAL A 395 -3.95 -25.60 -22.62
#